data_84ad87d6fa2e16f7de3fd36009c3ed0e
#
_entry.id   84ad87d6fa2e16f7de3fd36009c3ed0e
#
_cell.length_a   1.000
_cell.length_b   1.000
_cell.length_c   1.000
_cell.angle_alpha   90.00
_cell.angle_beta   90.00
_cell.angle_gamma   90.00
#
_symmetry.space_group_name_H-M   'P 1'
#
loop_
_entity.id
_entity.type
_entity.pdbx_description
1 polymer ?
#
loop_
_entity_poly.entity_id
_entity_poly.type
_entity_poly.pdbx_seq_one_letter_code
_entity_poly.pdbx_strand_id
1 'polypeptide(L)'
;MLASSAVFLSGCFEKSPSFVSIDITGADYARDFQLPDQDGKSRSVKDFAGKVVVVFFGYTQCPDVCPTTMTELVEIRKALGKDGERVQAVFVTVDPDRDSADVLKAYLGNFDPSFIALRPNSPEQLAALAKDYKVYYKKVEGRTATSYTMDHSAGSYVYDTHGQLRLYTRYGMGVKPLTEDIRQLLKQAS
;
A
#
# COMPACT_ATOMS: atom_id res chain seq x y z
N MET A 1 13.63 -35.28 53.72
CA MET A 1 13.77 -35.45 52.25
C MET A 1 12.91 -34.40 51.58
N LEU A 2 13.50 -33.32 51.13
CA LEU A 2 12.82 -32.23 50.39
C LEU A 2 13.00 -32.51 48.90
N ALA A 3 11.95 -32.78 48.19
CA ALA A 3 11.92 -32.96 46.74
C ALA A 3 11.79 -31.54 46.09
N SER A 4 12.84 -31.10 45.43
CA SER A 4 12.86 -29.84 44.67
C SER A 4 12.30 -30.07 43.29
N SER A 5 11.07 -29.57 43.00
CA SER A 5 10.44 -29.64 41.68
C SER A 5 10.99 -28.52 40.81
N ALA A 6 11.81 -28.89 39.83
CA ALA A 6 12.26 -27.95 38.79
C ALA A 6 11.15 -27.73 37.78
N VAL A 7 10.60 -26.54 37.72
CA VAL A 7 9.65 -26.08 36.68
C VAL A 7 10.44 -25.67 35.45
N PHE A 8 10.42 -26.48 34.39
CA PHE A 8 10.95 -26.08 33.07
C PHE A 8 9.98 -25.12 32.41
N LEU A 9 10.30 -23.82 32.36
CA LEU A 9 9.66 -22.87 31.47
C LEU A 9 10.15 -23.14 30.05
N SER A 10 9.35 -23.87 29.27
CA SER A 10 9.54 -23.98 27.83
C SER A 10 9.11 -22.64 27.20
N GLY A 11 10.01 -21.69 27.04
CA GLY A 11 9.78 -20.49 26.27
C GLY A 11 9.65 -20.87 24.79
N CYS A 12 8.44 -20.78 24.23
CA CYS A 12 8.23 -20.83 22.80
C CYS A 12 8.96 -19.64 22.17
N PHE A 13 10.10 -19.88 21.58
CA PHE A 13 10.79 -18.92 20.72
C PHE A 13 9.99 -18.89 19.42
N GLU A 14 9.00 -18.01 19.35
CA GLU A 14 8.26 -17.73 18.11
C GLU A 14 9.23 -17.05 17.16
N LYS A 15 9.63 -17.76 16.10
CA LYS A 15 10.56 -17.28 15.10
C LYS A 15 9.94 -16.04 14.43
N SER A 16 10.57 -14.89 14.55
CA SER A 16 10.12 -13.65 13.89
C SER A 16 9.84 -13.94 12.41
N PRO A 17 8.71 -13.50 11.86
CA PRO A 17 8.38 -13.76 10.47
C PRO A 17 9.46 -13.18 9.56
N SER A 18 9.85 -13.96 8.55
CA SER A 18 10.80 -13.52 7.53
C SER A 18 10.02 -13.07 6.31
N PHE A 19 10.05 -11.78 6.00
CA PHE A 19 9.43 -11.20 4.81
C PHE A 19 10.41 -11.16 3.64
N VAL A 20 9.89 -11.25 2.41
CA VAL A 20 10.65 -11.03 1.17
C VAL A 20 10.77 -9.53 0.89
N SER A 21 9.71 -8.77 1.20
CA SER A 21 9.73 -7.30 1.20
C SER A 21 10.67 -6.76 2.29
N ILE A 22 11.04 -5.49 2.17
CA ILE A 22 11.84 -4.81 3.17
C ILE A 22 10.99 -4.57 4.42
N ASP A 23 11.36 -5.18 5.55
CA ASP A 23 10.73 -4.92 6.83
C ASP A 23 11.12 -3.52 7.33
N ILE A 24 10.13 -2.66 7.47
CA ILE A 24 10.23 -1.28 7.96
C ILE A 24 9.38 -1.07 9.22
N THR A 25 9.10 -2.15 9.94
CA THR A 25 8.35 -2.09 11.19
C THR A 25 9.00 -1.12 12.19
N GLY A 26 8.20 -0.23 12.76
CA GLY A 26 8.69 0.78 13.69
C GLY A 26 9.25 2.05 13.04
N ALA A 27 9.17 2.18 11.71
CA ALA A 27 9.54 3.41 11.02
C ALA A 27 8.71 4.61 11.53
N ASP A 28 9.34 5.78 11.62
CA ASP A 28 8.76 7.02 12.13
C ASP A 28 8.10 7.90 11.05
N TYR A 29 7.92 7.36 9.85
CA TYR A 29 7.33 8.01 8.68
C TYR A 29 6.18 7.15 8.11
N ALA A 30 5.40 7.70 7.17
CA ALA A 30 4.30 7.02 6.48
C ALA A 30 3.34 6.30 7.46
N ARG A 31 3.02 6.95 8.59
CA ARG A 31 2.20 6.32 9.65
C ARG A 31 0.71 6.35 9.34
N ASP A 32 0.26 7.37 8.62
CA ASP A 32 -1.14 7.57 8.28
C ASP A 32 -1.25 8.50 7.07
N PHE A 33 -2.43 8.57 6.50
CA PHE A 33 -2.84 9.57 5.53
C PHE A 33 -4.23 10.11 5.92
N GLN A 34 -4.55 11.31 5.47
CA GLN A 34 -5.91 11.84 5.58
C GLN A 34 -6.25 12.58 4.30
N LEU A 35 -6.91 11.90 3.37
CA LEU A 35 -7.21 12.37 2.04
C LEU A 35 -8.63 11.98 1.62
N PRO A 36 -9.30 12.77 0.76
CA PRO A 36 -10.54 12.34 0.14
C PRO A 36 -10.29 11.19 -0.85
N ASP A 37 -11.20 10.24 -0.86
CA ASP A 37 -11.26 9.20 -1.88
C ASP A 37 -11.99 9.69 -3.15
N GLN A 38 -12.12 8.81 -4.15
CA GLN A 38 -12.80 9.09 -5.41
C GLN A 38 -14.30 9.39 -5.25
N ASP A 39 -14.89 9.12 -4.09
CA ASP A 39 -16.28 9.44 -3.78
C ASP A 39 -16.39 10.66 -2.82
N GLY A 40 -15.27 11.34 -2.55
CA GLY A 40 -15.19 12.52 -1.70
C GLY A 40 -15.19 12.21 -0.20
N LYS A 41 -15.14 10.94 0.20
CA LYS A 41 -15.07 10.56 1.61
C LYS A 41 -13.63 10.67 2.11
N SER A 42 -13.42 11.39 3.23
CA SER A 42 -12.11 11.42 3.88
C SER A 42 -11.73 10.03 4.39
N ARG A 43 -10.52 9.58 4.06
CA ARG A 43 -9.95 8.28 4.44
C ARG A 43 -8.66 8.43 5.20
N SER A 44 -8.46 7.51 6.11
CA SER A 44 -7.22 7.27 6.85
C SER A 44 -6.89 5.77 6.85
N VAL A 45 -5.73 5.38 7.30
CA VAL A 45 -5.37 3.95 7.45
C VAL A 45 -6.37 3.22 8.37
N LYS A 46 -6.90 3.91 9.39
CA LYS A 46 -7.85 3.35 10.36
C LYS A 46 -9.19 2.93 9.74
N ASP A 47 -9.58 3.54 8.62
CA ASP A 47 -10.83 3.16 7.91
C ASP A 47 -10.77 1.75 7.32
N PHE A 48 -9.57 1.16 7.27
CA PHE A 48 -9.33 -0.17 6.74
C PHE A 48 -8.94 -1.18 7.84
N ALA A 49 -9.28 -0.91 9.09
CA ALA A 49 -9.01 -1.83 10.20
C ALA A 49 -9.49 -3.27 9.89
N GLY A 50 -8.67 -4.27 10.23
CA GLY A 50 -8.91 -5.67 9.91
C GLY A 50 -8.43 -6.11 8.52
N LYS A 51 -7.94 -5.17 7.69
CA LYS A 51 -7.36 -5.46 6.37
C LYS A 51 -5.88 -5.14 6.32
N VAL A 52 -5.15 -5.88 5.51
CA VAL A 52 -3.82 -5.47 5.05
C VAL A 52 -4.00 -4.41 3.98
N VAL A 53 -3.37 -3.25 4.15
CA VAL A 53 -3.49 -2.12 3.21
C VAL A 53 -2.21 -1.98 2.42
N VAL A 54 -2.32 -1.93 1.10
CA VAL A 54 -1.19 -1.69 0.18
C VAL A 54 -1.36 -0.32 -0.46
N VAL A 55 -0.50 0.63 -0.09
CA VAL A 55 -0.51 2.01 -0.59
C VAL A 55 0.52 2.16 -1.69
N PHE A 56 0.08 2.61 -2.86
CA PHE A 56 0.91 2.86 -4.03
C PHE A 56 0.69 4.28 -4.56
N PHE A 57 1.79 4.99 -4.86
CA PHE A 57 1.76 6.32 -5.45
C PHE A 57 1.93 6.22 -6.96
N GLY A 58 1.04 6.86 -7.72
CA GLY A 58 1.04 6.77 -9.18
C GLY A 58 0.17 7.84 -9.83
N TYR A 59 -0.12 7.67 -11.12
CA TYR A 59 -1.04 8.53 -11.88
C TYR A 59 -1.71 7.74 -13.00
N THR A 60 -2.90 8.16 -13.44
CA THR A 60 -3.72 7.35 -14.35
C THR A 60 -3.13 7.25 -15.77
N GLN A 61 -2.34 8.22 -16.20
CA GLN A 61 -1.69 8.23 -17.52
C GLN A 61 -0.30 7.60 -17.52
N CYS A 62 0.08 6.88 -16.47
CA CYS A 62 1.32 6.11 -16.42
C CYS A 62 1.25 4.95 -17.42
N PRO A 63 2.22 4.83 -18.34
CA PRO A 63 2.11 3.87 -19.44
C PRO A 63 2.44 2.41 -19.04
N ASP A 64 3.08 2.17 -17.89
CA ASP A 64 3.64 0.86 -17.56
C ASP A 64 3.51 0.50 -16.06
N VAL A 65 4.23 1.17 -15.19
CA VAL A 65 4.39 0.79 -13.78
C VAL A 65 3.05 0.75 -13.03
N CYS A 66 2.19 1.75 -13.21
CA CYS A 66 0.94 1.84 -12.46
C CYS A 66 -0.07 0.75 -12.85
N PRO A 67 -0.39 0.52 -14.15
CA PRO A 67 -1.31 -0.55 -14.51
C PRO A 67 -0.75 -1.94 -14.17
N THR A 68 0.56 -2.15 -14.29
CA THR A 68 1.21 -3.40 -13.86
C THR A 68 1.01 -3.64 -12.36
N THR A 69 1.29 -2.65 -11.51
CA THR A 69 1.10 -2.76 -10.07
C THR A 69 -0.35 -3.03 -9.70
N MET A 70 -1.32 -2.35 -10.33
CA MET A 70 -2.74 -2.59 -10.06
C MET A 70 -3.17 -4.01 -10.48
N THR A 71 -2.68 -4.50 -11.62
CA THR A 71 -2.93 -5.87 -12.07
C THR A 71 -2.34 -6.90 -11.10
N GLU A 72 -1.09 -6.70 -10.64
CA GLU A 72 -0.47 -7.58 -9.65
C GLU A 72 -1.28 -7.62 -8.34
N LEU A 73 -1.83 -6.50 -7.87
CA LEU A 73 -2.68 -6.47 -6.67
C LEU A 73 -4.00 -7.24 -6.86
N VAL A 74 -4.60 -7.22 -8.04
CA VAL A 74 -5.76 -8.08 -8.38
C VAL A 74 -5.37 -9.55 -8.32
N GLU A 75 -4.22 -9.92 -8.89
CA GLU A 75 -3.74 -11.30 -8.89
C GLU A 75 -3.40 -11.79 -7.48
N ILE A 76 -2.80 -10.94 -6.65
CA ILE A 76 -2.53 -11.23 -5.22
C ILE A 76 -3.83 -11.53 -4.48
N ARG A 77 -4.87 -10.70 -4.65
CA ARG A 77 -6.18 -10.93 -4.05
C ARG A 77 -6.79 -12.27 -4.49
N LYS A 78 -6.69 -12.59 -5.77
CA LYS A 78 -7.13 -13.91 -6.31
C LYS A 78 -6.34 -15.07 -5.71
N ALA A 79 -5.02 -14.95 -5.60
CA ALA A 79 -4.14 -15.98 -5.05
C ALA A 79 -4.35 -16.22 -3.54
N LEU A 80 -4.88 -15.24 -2.82
CA LEU A 80 -5.26 -15.35 -1.40
C LEU A 80 -6.65 -15.96 -1.20
N GLY A 81 -7.46 -16.10 -2.25
CA GLY A 81 -8.81 -16.65 -2.16
C GLY A 81 -9.72 -15.80 -1.26
N LYS A 82 -10.35 -16.40 -0.25
CA LYS A 82 -11.23 -15.68 0.69
C LYS A 82 -10.50 -14.58 1.47
N ASP A 83 -9.24 -14.79 1.79
CA ASP A 83 -8.44 -13.77 2.48
C ASP A 83 -8.14 -12.56 1.59
N GLY A 84 -8.30 -12.65 0.26
CA GLY A 84 -8.16 -11.54 -0.66
C GLY A 84 -9.12 -10.36 -0.37
N GLU A 85 -10.29 -10.62 0.22
CA GLU A 85 -11.24 -9.57 0.65
C GLU A 85 -10.68 -8.73 1.82
N ARG A 86 -9.70 -9.28 2.53
CA ARG A 86 -8.98 -8.60 3.62
C ARG A 86 -7.75 -7.84 3.13
N VAL A 87 -7.57 -7.68 1.82
CA VAL A 87 -6.51 -6.86 1.22
C VAL A 87 -7.14 -5.65 0.55
N GLN A 88 -6.73 -4.46 0.96
CA GLN A 88 -7.16 -3.20 0.39
C GLN A 88 -6.03 -2.55 -0.38
N ALA A 89 -6.22 -2.36 -1.69
CA ALA A 89 -5.34 -1.51 -2.48
C ALA A 89 -5.79 -0.05 -2.36
N VAL A 90 -4.82 0.82 -2.13
CA VAL A 90 -4.99 2.28 -2.05
C VAL A 90 -4.03 2.93 -3.03
N PHE A 91 -4.59 3.56 -4.05
CA PHE A 91 -3.85 4.30 -5.07
C PHE A 91 -3.84 5.78 -4.71
N VAL A 92 -2.68 6.39 -4.52
CA VAL A 92 -2.55 7.83 -4.23
C VAL A 92 -2.04 8.52 -5.49
N THR A 93 -2.84 9.45 -6.04
CA THR A 93 -2.37 10.16 -7.22
C THR A 93 -1.28 11.18 -6.89
N VAL A 94 -0.24 11.21 -7.74
CA VAL A 94 0.80 12.25 -7.76
C VAL A 94 0.54 13.30 -8.83
N ASP A 95 -0.58 13.20 -9.54
CA ASP A 95 -0.99 14.11 -10.62
C ASP A 95 -2.46 14.55 -10.47
N PRO A 96 -2.81 15.23 -9.37
CA PRO A 96 -4.20 15.62 -9.11
C PRO A 96 -4.78 16.59 -10.14
N ASP A 97 -3.95 17.22 -10.97
CA ASP A 97 -4.40 18.12 -12.04
C ASP A 97 -5.12 17.36 -13.16
N ARG A 98 -4.62 16.20 -13.56
CA ARG A 98 -5.25 15.34 -14.58
C ARG A 98 -6.16 14.26 -13.99
N ASP A 99 -5.84 13.81 -12.78
CA ASP A 99 -6.54 12.71 -12.10
C ASP A 99 -7.70 13.25 -11.26
N SER A 100 -8.82 13.62 -11.93
CA SER A 100 -10.05 13.95 -11.21
C SER A 100 -10.64 12.72 -10.51
N ALA A 101 -11.57 12.94 -9.58
CA ALA A 101 -12.26 11.86 -8.87
C ALA A 101 -12.90 10.84 -9.85
N ASP A 102 -13.57 11.33 -10.88
CA ASP A 102 -14.22 10.48 -11.90
C ASP A 102 -13.18 9.70 -12.72
N VAL A 103 -12.05 10.34 -13.09
CA VAL A 103 -10.95 9.67 -13.80
C VAL A 103 -10.35 8.56 -12.96
N LEU A 104 -10.08 8.82 -11.68
CA LEU A 104 -9.57 7.84 -10.75
C LEU A 104 -10.54 6.67 -10.54
N LYS A 105 -11.84 6.98 -10.40
CA LYS A 105 -12.89 5.97 -10.24
C LYS A 105 -12.98 5.06 -11.48
N ALA A 106 -12.98 5.65 -12.67
CA ALA A 106 -13.01 4.91 -13.93
C ALA A 106 -11.73 4.07 -14.11
N TYR A 107 -10.55 4.63 -13.78
CA TYR A 107 -9.27 3.93 -13.90
C TYR A 107 -9.23 2.69 -13.00
N LEU A 108 -9.52 2.83 -11.71
CA LEU A 108 -9.49 1.70 -10.78
C LEU A 108 -10.60 0.67 -11.07
N GLY A 109 -11.75 1.10 -11.59
CA GLY A 109 -12.84 0.22 -11.99
C GLY A 109 -12.45 -0.81 -13.07
N ASN A 110 -11.40 -0.53 -13.86
CA ASN A 110 -10.86 -1.49 -14.84
C ASN A 110 -10.07 -2.64 -14.19
N PHE A 111 -9.66 -2.49 -12.94
CA PHE A 111 -8.90 -3.52 -12.19
C PHE A 111 -9.78 -4.20 -11.16
N ASP A 112 -10.22 -3.45 -10.16
CA ASP A 112 -11.11 -3.93 -9.11
C ASP A 112 -11.91 -2.74 -8.53
N PRO A 113 -13.25 -2.75 -8.60
CA PRO A 113 -14.06 -1.64 -8.12
C PRO A 113 -13.99 -1.41 -6.60
N SER A 114 -13.42 -2.33 -5.84
CA SER A 114 -13.19 -2.17 -4.40
C SER A 114 -11.89 -1.43 -4.07
N PHE A 115 -11.04 -1.17 -5.06
CA PHE A 115 -9.82 -0.38 -4.86
C PHE A 115 -10.19 1.09 -4.58
N ILE A 116 -9.39 1.73 -3.74
CA ILE A 116 -9.60 3.12 -3.32
C ILE A 116 -8.52 3.99 -3.96
N ALA A 117 -8.95 5.08 -4.59
CA ALA A 117 -8.05 6.15 -5.01
C ALA A 117 -8.11 7.29 -4.00
N LEU A 118 -6.98 7.84 -3.63
CA LEU A 118 -6.86 9.04 -2.81
C LEU A 118 -6.33 10.19 -3.65
N ARG A 119 -6.98 11.35 -3.54
CA ARG A 119 -6.63 12.55 -4.30
C ARG A 119 -6.30 13.70 -3.36
N PRO A 120 -5.03 14.17 -3.28
CA PRO A 120 -4.71 15.40 -2.57
C PRO A 120 -5.50 16.59 -3.11
N ASN A 121 -5.99 17.45 -2.23
CA ASN A 121 -6.80 18.62 -2.60
C ASN A 121 -5.95 19.82 -3.06
N SER A 122 -4.65 19.82 -2.76
CA SER A 122 -3.73 20.88 -3.15
C SER A 122 -2.32 20.35 -3.38
N PRO A 123 -1.48 21.10 -4.13
CA PRO A 123 -0.05 20.80 -4.28
C PRO A 123 0.69 20.69 -2.94
N GLU A 124 0.35 21.53 -1.96
CA GLU A 124 0.98 21.52 -0.63
C GLU A 124 0.64 20.24 0.12
N GLN A 125 -0.62 19.76 0.03
CA GLN A 125 -1.03 18.50 0.65
C GLN A 125 -0.31 17.31 0.01
N LEU A 126 -0.17 17.30 -1.33
CA LEU A 126 0.61 16.30 -2.04
C LEU A 126 2.08 16.33 -1.61
N ALA A 127 2.69 17.52 -1.55
CA ALA A 127 4.09 17.67 -1.16
C ALA A 127 4.34 17.22 0.29
N ALA A 128 3.44 17.56 1.21
CA ALA A 128 3.53 17.13 2.61
C ALA A 128 3.43 15.61 2.74
N LEU A 129 2.47 14.98 2.04
CA LEU A 129 2.29 13.55 2.03
C LEU A 129 3.49 12.82 1.41
N ALA A 130 3.96 13.28 0.25
CA ALA A 130 5.12 12.71 -0.43
C ALA A 130 6.39 12.80 0.43
N LYS A 131 6.57 13.91 1.17
CA LYS A 131 7.66 14.06 2.12
C LYS A 131 7.55 13.07 3.28
N ASP A 132 6.35 12.91 3.87
CA ASP A 132 6.12 11.96 4.96
C ASP A 132 6.37 10.52 4.49
N TYR A 133 5.91 10.16 3.29
CA TYR A 133 6.12 8.84 2.71
C TYR A 133 7.51 8.64 2.08
N LYS A 134 8.36 9.68 2.05
CA LYS A 134 9.67 9.68 1.36
C LYS A 134 9.53 9.28 -0.13
N VAL A 135 8.42 9.69 -0.74
CA VAL A 135 8.12 9.47 -2.16
C VAL A 135 8.65 10.64 -2.97
N TYR A 136 9.45 10.32 -3.96
CA TYR A 136 9.83 11.25 -5.00
C TYR A 136 8.73 11.33 -6.06
N TYR A 137 8.41 12.52 -6.54
CA TYR A 137 7.63 12.74 -7.75
C TYR A 137 8.07 14.02 -8.45
N LYS A 138 8.00 14.04 -9.77
CA LYS A 138 8.38 15.20 -10.59
C LYS A 138 7.64 15.17 -11.93
N LYS A 139 7.08 16.30 -12.32
CA LYS A 139 6.55 16.51 -13.66
C LYS A 139 7.70 16.61 -14.66
N VAL A 140 7.60 15.87 -15.76
CA VAL A 140 8.56 15.88 -16.87
C VAL A 140 7.82 16.31 -18.12
N GLU A 141 8.17 17.49 -18.64
CA GLU A 141 7.53 18.06 -19.82
C GLU A 141 7.74 17.17 -21.05
N GLY A 142 6.69 17.00 -21.83
CA GLY A 142 6.71 16.25 -23.07
C GLY A 142 7.06 17.12 -24.29
N ARG A 143 6.75 16.59 -25.48
CA ARG A 143 7.07 17.27 -26.75
C ARG A 143 6.10 18.41 -27.09
N THR A 144 4.95 18.49 -26.46
CA THR A 144 3.94 19.55 -26.66
C THR A 144 3.67 20.25 -25.34
N ALA A 145 3.15 21.47 -25.38
CA ALA A 145 2.86 22.27 -24.19
C ALA A 145 1.86 21.61 -23.22
N THR A 146 1.09 20.64 -23.69
CA THR A 146 0.08 19.93 -22.90
C THR A 146 0.44 18.48 -22.58
N SER A 147 1.55 17.97 -23.14
CA SER A 147 2.01 16.61 -22.86
C SER A 147 3.07 16.59 -21.76
N TYR A 148 2.90 15.74 -20.78
CA TYR A 148 3.90 15.48 -19.74
C TYR A 148 3.72 14.11 -19.12
N THR A 149 4.77 13.62 -18.47
CA THR A 149 4.76 12.41 -17.64
C THR A 149 5.10 12.80 -16.19
N MET A 150 4.86 11.88 -15.27
CA MET A 150 5.30 12.04 -13.88
C MET A 150 6.34 10.97 -13.57
N ASP A 151 7.56 11.39 -13.26
CA ASP A 151 8.51 10.52 -12.60
C ASP A 151 8.10 10.36 -11.14
N HIS A 152 8.05 9.13 -10.62
CA HIS A 152 7.71 8.90 -9.24
C HIS A 152 8.35 7.61 -8.69
N SER A 153 8.44 7.52 -7.37
CA SER A 153 8.85 6.30 -6.68
C SER A 153 7.84 5.18 -6.96
N ALA A 154 8.33 4.00 -7.34
CA ALA A 154 7.50 2.88 -7.82
C ALA A 154 7.25 1.79 -6.75
N GLY A 155 7.67 1.99 -5.51
CA GLY A 155 7.43 1.04 -4.43
C GLY A 155 6.08 1.25 -3.75
N SER A 156 5.64 0.24 -3.00
CA SER A 156 4.41 0.28 -2.23
C SER A 156 4.68 0.10 -0.75
N TYR A 157 3.82 0.69 0.07
CA TYR A 157 3.84 0.60 1.54
C TYR A 157 2.75 -0.36 1.99
N VAL A 158 3.10 -1.30 2.88
CA VAL A 158 2.15 -2.32 3.34
C VAL A 158 1.92 -2.15 4.83
N TYR A 159 0.66 -1.96 5.20
CA TYR A 159 0.20 -1.88 6.58
C TYR A 159 -0.48 -3.20 6.95
N ASP A 160 -0.29 -3.62 8.20
CA ASP A 160 -0.98 -4.78 8.74
C ASP A 160 -2.46 -4.49 9.09
N THR A 161 -3.15 -5.48 9.59
CA THR A 161 -4.57 -5.38 9.95
C THR A 161 -4.88 -4.46 11.12
N HIS A 162 -3.86 -4.02 11.85
CA HIS A 162 -3.95 -3.03 12.92
C HIS A 162 -3.63 -1.62 12.42
N GLY A 163 -3.32 -1.45 11.12
CA GLY A 163 -2.95 -0.18 10.53
C GLY A 163 -1.52 0.24 10.86
N GLN A 164 -0.65 -0.68 11.26
CA GLN A 164 0.76 -0.41 11.49
C GLN A 164 1.56 -0.60 10.20
N LEU A 165 2.42 0.35 9.89
CA LEU A 165 3.34 0.24 8.76
C LEU A 165 4.33 -0.90 9.01
N ARG A 166 4.39 -1.86 8.06
CA ARG A 166 5.21 -3.05 8.21
C ARG A 166 6.25 -3.22 7.11
N LEU A 167 5.85 -3.08 5.85
CA LEU A 167 6.72 -3.44 4.75
C LEU A 167 6.79 -2.35 3.69
N TYR A 168 7.95 -2.27 3.03
CA TYR A 168 8.13 -1.58 1.78
C TYR A 168 8.47 -2.59 0.68
N THR A 169 7.65 -2.65 -0.36
CA THR A 169 7.85 -3.55 -1.49
C THR A 169 8.30 -2.77 -2.72
N ARG A 170 9.31 -3.28 -3.41
CA ARG A 170 9.83 -2.68 -4.65
C ARG A 170 9.00 -3.10 -5.84
N TYR A 171 8.88 -2.22 -6.83
CA TYR A 171 8.35 -2.59 -8.14
C TYR A 171 9.12 -3.77 -8.74
N GLY A 172 8.38 -4.67 -9.41
CA GLY A 172 8.97 -5.85 -10.05
C GLY A 172 9.29 -7.01 -9.12
N MET A 173 8.88 -6.96 -7.84
CA MET A 173 9.02 -8.10 -6.94
C MET A 173 8.14 -9.29 -7.40
N GLY A 174 7.02 -9.01 -8.06
CA GLY A 174 6.08 -9.97 -8.56
C GLY A 174 5.03 -10.43 -7.54
N VAL A 175 4.02 -11.11 -8.05
CA VAL A 175 2.81 -11.51 -7.30
C VAL A 175 3.12 -12.47 -6.15
N LYS A 176 3.90 -13.54 -6.41
CA LYS A 176 4.12 -14.62 -5.43
C LYS A 176 4.78 -14.15 -4.13
N PRO A 177 5.92 -13.43 -4.16
CA PRO A 177 6.58 -12.97 -2.92
C PRO A 177 5.67 -12.06 -2.09
N LEU A 178 5.00 -11.08 -2.71
CA LEU A 178 4.11 -10.18 -1.98
C LEU A 178 2.86 -10.88 -1.45
N THR A 179 2.34 -11.90 -2.15
CA THR A 179 1.26 -12.75 -1.64
C THR A 179 1.67 -13.50 -0.37
N GLU A 180 2.90 -14.01 -0.32
CA GLU A 180 3.43 -14.72 0.86
C GLU A 180 3.58 -13.76 2.05
N ASP A 181 4.12 -12.56 1.82
CA ASP A 181 4.26 -11.53 2.85
C ASP A 181 2.89 -11.10 3.41
N ILE A 182 1.93 -10.81 2.53
CA ILE A 182 0.56 -10.42 2.94
C ILE A 182 -0.11 -11.56 3.72
N ARG A 183 0.06 -12.81 3.30
CA ARG A 183 -0.48 -13.98 4.02
C ARG A 183 0.08 -14.08 5.44
N GLN A 184 1.37 -13.75 5.63
CA GLN A 184 1.97 -13.70 6.96
C GLN A 184 1.36 -12.60 7.82
N LEU A 185 1.18 -11.38 7.27
CA LEU A 185 0.54 -10.27 7.99
C LEU A 185 -0.90 -10.59 8.39
N LEU A 186 -1.66 -11.26 7.51
CA LEU A 186 -3.05 -11.68 7.80
C LEU A 186 -3.13 -12.71 8.92
N LYS A 187 -2.12 -13.60 9.06
CA LYS A 187 -2.05 -14.60 10.14
C LYS A 187 -1.68 -14.00 11.50
N GLN A 188 -0.92 -12.91 11.53
CA GLN A 188 -0.56 -12.20 12.77
C GLN A 188 -1.74 -11.44 13.40
N ALA A 189 -2.84 -11.34 12.69
CA ALA A 189 -4.09 -10.71 13.14
C ALA A 189 -5.00 -11.65 13.95
N SER A 190 -4.61 -12.90 14.14
CA SER A 190 -5.43 -13.97 14.77
C SER A 190 -5.10 -14.14 16.22
#